data_62584b4b237566a01cb8e6ecff550bcd
#
_entry.id   62584b4b237566a01cb8e6ecff550bcd
#
_cell.length_a   1.000
_cell.length_b   1.000
_cell.length_c   1.000
_cell.angle_alpha   90.00
_cell.angle_beta   90.00
_cell.angle_gamma   90.00
#
_symmetry.space_group_name_H-M   'P 1'
#
loop_
_entity.id
_entity.type
_entity.pdbx_description
1 polymer ?
#
loop_
_entity_poly.entity_id
_entity_poly.type
_entity_poly.pdbx_seq_one_letter_code
_entity_poly.pdbx_strand_id
1 'polypeptide(L)'
;MIASSPQLLLTGQTLSFKADPFVTKVESASAFDSAGGVLIEAGRILAQGPAADLRRHYPQAQVIDYGDKLIMAGFIDAHVHYPQTARIASWGNRLIDWLNQYTFPEEMRFGDAAYAHRSAETYLDLA
;
A
#
# COMPACT_ATOMS: atom_id res chain seq x y z
N MET A 1 19.01 1.86 -30.18
CA MET A 1 19.32 1.55 -28.77
C MET A 1 18.08 1.90 -27.97
N ILE A 2 17.40 0.91 -27.40
CA ILE A 2 16.27 1.15 -26.49
C ILE A 2 16.90 1.67 -25.19
N ALA A 3 16.58 2.91 -24.81
CA ALA A 3 17.03 3.45 -23.53
C ALA A 3 16.44 2.54 -22.41
N SER A 4 17.30 1.95 -21.60
CA SER A 4 16.86 1.20 -20.42
C SER A 4 16.13 2.15 -19.48
N SER A 5 15.00 1.71 -18.92
CA SER A 5 14.30 2.47 -17.91
C SER A 5 15.24 2.74 -16.72
N PRO A 6 15.18 3.93 -16.08
CA PRO A 6 16.02 4.22 -14.93
C PRO A 6 15.72 3.20 -13.82
N GLN A 7 16.81 2.66 -13.24
CA GLN A 7 16.74 1.76 -12.11
C GLN A 7 16.79 2.56 -10.81
N LEU A 8 15.92 2.21 -9.87
CA LEU A 8 15.84 2.82 -8.54
C LEU A 8 16.03 1.75 -7.47
N LEU A 9 17.03 1.93 -6.62
CA LEU A 9 17.31 1.06 -5.48
C LEU A 9 16.90 1.78 -4.19
N LEU A 10 15.86 1.27 -3.54
CA LEU A 10 15.47 1.69 -2.20
C LEU A 10 16.24 0.85 -1.17
N THR A 11 16.88 1.49 -0.19
CA THR A 11 17.61 0.79 0.88
C THR A 11 17.07 1.17 2.25
N GLY A 12 17.06 0.21 3.18
CA GLY A 12 16.52 0.36 4.53
C GLY A 12 16.27 -1.01 5.17
N GLN A 13 15.47 -1.05 6.22
CA GLN A 13 14.96 -2.32 6.72
C GLN A 13 13.86 -2.82 5.79
N THR A 14 13.91 -4.09 5.39
CA THR A 14 12.85 -4.64 4.51
C THR A 14 12.08 -5.76 5.19
N LEU A 15 10.76 -5.78 4.97
CA LEU A 15 9.87 -6.87 5.39
C LEU A 15 9.03 -7.34 4.20
N SER A 16 9.06 -8.63 3.95
CA SER A 16 8.20 -9.27 2.95
C SER A 16 7.68 -10.61 3.45
N PHE A 17 6.68 -11.16 2.76
CA PHE A 17 6.11 -12.46 3.10
C PHE A 17 6.35 -13.44 1.95
N LYS A 18 6.82 -14.64 2.29
CA LYS A 18 7.07 -15.76 1.37
C LYS A 18 5.91 -16.76 1.35
N ALA A 19 5.08 -16.72 2.38
CA ALA A 19 3.91 -17.57 2.55
C ALA A 19 2.86 -16.84 3.39
N ASP A 20 1.66 -17.38 3.44
CA ASP A 20 0.58 -16.85 4.27
C ASP A 20 0.90 -17.05 5.77
N PRO A 21 1.04 -15.96 6.55
CA PRO A 21 1.35 -16.03 7.98
C PRO A 21 0.17 -16.54 8.83
N PHE A 22 -1.04 -16.64 8.28
CA PHE A 22 -2.21 -17.20 8.98
C PHE A 22 -2.23 -18.72 8.96
N VAL A 23 -1.56 -19.36 8.00
CA VAL A 23 -1.50 -20.83 7.86
C VAL A 23 -0.08 -21.38 8.03
N THR A 24 0.93 -20.52 8.06
CA THR A 24 2.33 -20.89 8.21
C THR A 24 2.90 -20.15 9.45
N LYS A 25 3.87 -20.75 10.15
CA LYS A 25 4.55 -20.05 11.26
C LYS A 25 5.13 -18.73 10.75
N VAL A 26 4.91 -17.64 11.49
CA VAL A 26 5.31 -16.27 11.11
C VAL A 26 6.80 -16.19 10.78
N GLU A 27 7.66 -16.86 11.55
CA GLU A 27 9.12 -16.88 11.36
C GLU A 27 9.52 -17.54 10.02
N SER A 28 8.69 -18.46 9.51
CA SER A 28 8.91 -19.12 8.22
C SER A 28 8.24 -18.37 7.07
N ALA A 29 7.13 -17.69 7.35
CA ALA A 29 6.37 -16.95 6.36
C ALA A 29 7.00 -15.60 6.04
N SER A 30 7.62 -14.93 7.02
CA SER A 30 8.21 -13.59 6.87
C SER A 30 9.68 -13.66 6.46
N ALA A 31 10.14 -12.60 5.81
CA ALA A 31 11.54 -12.33 5.52
C ALA A 31 11.85 -10.88 5.93
N PHE A 32 12.60 -10.73 7.01
CA PHE A 32 13.08 -9.45 7.50
C PHE A 32 14.58 -9.33 7.24
N ASP A 33 15.01 -8.16 6.74
CA ASP A 33 16.42 -7.82 6.57
C ASP A 33 16.63 -6.39 7.09
N SER A 34 17.49 -6.24 8.10
CA SER A 34 17.81 -4.95 8.72
C SER A 34 18.65 -4.02 7.82
N ALA A 35 19.25 -4.56 6.75
CA ALA A 35 20.05 -3.84 5.75
C ALA A 35 19.61 -4.24 4.33
N GLY A 36 18.32 -4.34 4.12
CA GLY A 36 17.72 -4.79 2.88
C GLY A 36 17.65 -3.72 1.81
N GLY A 37 17.29 -4.16 0.62
CA GLY A 37 17.04 -3.31 -0.52
C GLY A 37 15.98 -3.87 -1.45
N VAL A 38 15.32 -2.95 -2.18
CA VAL A 38 14.35 -3.25 -3.23
C VAL A 38 14.75 -2.49 -4.48
N LEU A 39 15.07 -3.21 -5.56
CA LEU A 39 15.39 -2.64 -6.86
C LEU A 39 14.13 -2.57 -7.71
N ILE A 40 13.87 -1.40 -8.26
CA ILE A 40 12.71 -1.10 -9.10
C ILE A 40 13.18 -0.66 -10.48
N GLU A 41 12.56 -1.19 -11.53
CA GLU A 41 12.72 -0.79 -12.91
C GLU A 41 11.38 -0.77 -13.61
N ALA A 42 11.07 0.29 -14.34
CA ALA A 42 9.81 0.46 -15.07
C ALA A 42 8.55 0.21 -14.19
N GLY A 43 8.56 0.65 -12.92
CA GLY A 43 7.45 0.50 -11.98
C GLY A 43 7.26 -0.93 -11.43
N ARG A 44 8.23 -1.83 -11.65
CA ARG A 44 8.20 -3.22 -11.15
C ARG A 44 9.38 -3.51 -10.24
N ILE A 45 9.17 -4.33 -9.23
CA ILE A 45 10.26 -4.88 -8.42
C ILE A 45 11.05 -5.86 -9.28
N LEU A 46 12.32 -5.53 -9.55
CA LEU A 46 13.25 -6.37 -10.31
C LEU A 46 14.00 -7.35 -9.40
N ALA A 47 14.40 -6.90 -8.21
CA ALA A 47 15.11 -7.71 -7.24
C ALA A 47 14.87 -7.21 -5.82
N GLN A 48 14.99 -8.11 -4.85
CA GLN A 48 14.96 -7.82 -3.41
C GLN A 48 16.04 -8.66 -2.72
N GLY A 49 16.73 -8.09 -1.74
CA GLY A 49 17.76 -8.77 -0.97
C GLY A 49 18.67 -7.81 -0.21
N PRO A 50 19.83 -8.25 0.27
CA PRO A 50 20.77 -7.38 0.97
C PRO A 50 21.17 -6.18 0.11
N ALA A 51 21.05 -4.95 0.67
CA ALA A 51 21.33 -3.71 -0.07
C ALA A 51 22.75 -3.67 -0.64
N ALA A 52 23.73 -4.21 0.08
CA ALA A 52 25.13 -4.28 -0.37
C ALA A 52 25.28 -5.12 -1.65
N ASP A 53 24.56 -6.23 -1.74
CA ASP A 53 24.59 -7.10 -2.92
C ASP A 53 23.93 -6.44 -4.11
N LEU A 54 22.76 -5.80 -3.91
CA LEU A 54 22.06 -5.08 -4.95
C LEU A 54 22.89 -3.91 -5.48
N ARG A 55 23.54 -3.12 -4.61
CA ARG A 55 24.44 -2.04 -5.03
C ARG A 55 25.61 -2.55 -5.88
N ARG A 56 26.15 -3.73 -5.55
CA ARG A 56 27.25 -4.35 -6.30
C ARG A 56 26.82 -4.82 -7.69
N HIS A 57 25.62 -5.43 -7.78
CA HIS A 57 25.11 -5.96 -9.05
C HIS A 57 24.50 -4.86 -9.95
N TYR A 58 24.01 -3.77 -9.37
CA TYR A 58 23.35 -2.67 -10.08
C TYR A 58 24.00 -1.32 -9.73
N PRO A 59 25.29 -1.12 -10.08
CA PRO A 59 26.05 0.06 -9.67
C PRO A 59 25.54 1.37 -10.29
N GLN A 60 24.72 1.29 -11.34
CA GLN A 60 24.15 2.46 -12.03
C GLN A 60 22.75 2.83 -11.48
N ALA A 61 22.17 2.03 -10.58
CA ALA A 61 20.87 2.35 -10.01
C ALA A 61 20.95 3.62 -9.15
N GLN A 62 19.95 4.49 -9.30
CA GLN A 62 19.77 5.61 -8.38
C GLN A 62 19.39 5.05 -7.00
N VAL A 63 20.07 5.47 -5.95
CA VAL A 63 19.81 4.99 -4.58
C VAL A 63 19.03 6.02 -3.80
N ILE A 64 17.95 5.57 -3.16
CA ILE A 64 17.24 6.30 -2.09
C ILE A 64 17.41 5.50 -0.81
N ASP A 65 18.09 6.10 0.17
CA ASP A 65 18.36 5.47 1.46
C ASP A 65 17.37 5.95 2.51
N TYR A 66 16.58 5.01 3.03
CA TYR A 66 15.62 5.25 4.09
C TYR A 66 16.18 5.01 5.51
N GLY A 67 17.48 4.63 5.61
CA GLY A 67 18.15 4.40 6.89
C GLY A 67 17.50 3.27 7.70
N ASP A 68 17.00 3.59 8.88
CA ASP A 68 16.35 2.66 9.81
C ASP A 68 14.84 2.47 9.57
N LYS A 69 14.29 3.11 8.55
CA LYS A 69 12.86 2.97 8.23
C LYS A 69 12.55 1.63 7.58
N LEU A 70 11.33 1.14 7.84
CA LEU A 70 10.83 -0.11 7.28
C LEU A 70 10.26 0.11 5.87
N ILE A 71 10.75 -0.68 4.93
CA ILE A 71 10.22 -0.81 3.56
C ILE A 71 9.43 -2.12 3.50
N MET A 72 8.14 -2.04 3.18
CA MET A 72 7.27 -3.20 3.02
C MET A 72 6.23 -2.94 1.93
N ALA A 73 5.49 -3.96 1.53
CA ALA A 73 4.34 -3.78 0.64
C ALA A 73 3.31 -2.84 1.30
N GLY A 74 2.68 -2.00 0.48
CA GLY A 74 1.57 -1.16 0.92
C GLY A 74 0.40 -2.02 1.43
N PHE A 75 -0.41 -1.45 2.31
CA PHE A 75 -1.61 -2.11 2.79
C PHE A 75 -2.62 -2.29 1.64
N ILE A 76 -3.35 -3.40 1.67
CA ILE A 76 -4.41 -3.71 0.71
C ILE A 76 -5.70 -3.78 1.51
N ASP A 77 -6.62 -2.85 1.24
CA ASP A 77 -7.97 -2.92 1.75
C ASP A 77 -8.83 -3.72 0.77
N ALA A 78 -9.13 -4.96 1.12
CA ALA A 78 -9.92 -5.87 0.28
C ALA A 78 -11.44 -5.71 0.48
N HIS A 79 -11.88 -4.89 1.45
CA HIS A 79 -13.29 -4.66 1.74
C HIS A 79 -13.51 -3.23 2.23
N VAL A 80 -13.88 -2.33 1.33
CA VAL A 80 -14.10 -0.92 1.63
C VAL A 80 -15.41 -0.42 1.04
N HIS A 81 -16.05 0.50 1.76
CA HIS A 81 -17.24 1.21 1.33
C HIS A 81 -16.91 2.71 1.20
N TYR A 82 -16.12 3.10 0.18
CA TYR A 82 -15.69 4.48 0.01
C TYR A 82 -16.85 5.51 -0.11
N PRO A 83 -18.07 5.16 -0.59
CA PRO A 83 -19.21 6.07 -0.53
C PRO A 83 -19.59 6.51 0.88
N GLN A 84 -19.15 5.78 1.91
CA GLN A 84 -19.45 6.08 3.31
C GLN A 84 -18.36 6.94 3.99
N THR A 85 -17.34 7.39 3.25
CA THR A 85 -16.23 8.19 3.78
C THR A 85 -16.72 9.43 4.55
N ALA A 86 -17.75 10.12 4.06
CA ALA A 86 -18.34 11.29 4.75
C ALA A 86 -19.10 10.92 6.04
N ARG A 87 -19.25 9.64 6.37
CA ARG A 87 -19.94 9.12 7.55
C ARG A 87 -19.02 8.35 8.50
N ILE A 88 -17.70 8.49 8.34
CA ILE A 88 -16.72 7.94 9.29
C ILE A 88 -17.08 8.44 10.70
N ALA A 89 -17.06 7.52 11.68
CA ALA A 89 -17.39 7.77 13.08
C ALA A 89 -18.83 8.26 13.36
N SER A 90 -19.77 8.15 12.42
CA SER A 90 -21.19 8.37 12.71
C SER A 90 -21.69 7.32 13.69
N TRP A 91 -22.26 7.77 14.82
CA TRP A 91 -22.69 6.89 15.89
C TRP A 91 -24.10 6.33 15.66
N GLY A 92 -24.34 5.06 16.00
CA GLY A 92 -25.65 4.44 15.94
C GLY A 92 -25.81 3.30 16.95
N ASN A 93 -27.01 3.16 17.52
CA ASN A 93 -27.32 2.11 18.50
C ASN A 93 -27.49 0.74 17.86
N ARG A 94 -28.17 0.69 16.72
CA ARG A 94 -28.44 -0.54 15.98
C ARG A 94 -28.04 -0.35 14.53
N LEU A 95 -27.58 -1.43 13.89
CA LEU A 95 -27.11 -1.39 12.50
C LEU A 95 -28.17 -0.83 11.55
N ILE A 96 -29.42 -1.28 11.65
CA ILE A 96 -30.49 -0.84 10.73
C ILE A 96 -30.82 0.64 10.88
N ASP A 97 -30.76 1.18 12.11
CA ASP A 97 -30.99 2.59 12.36
C ASP A 97 -29.84 3.41 11.79
N TRP A 98 -28.60 2.97 11.96
CA TRP A 98 -27.41 3.59 11.41
C TRP A 98 -27.44 3.59 9.86
N LEU A 99 -27.81 2.48 9.24
CA LEU A 99 -27.97 2.38 7.79
C LEU A 99 -28.99 3.39 7.26
N ASN A 100 -30.17 3.45 7.88
CA ASN A 100 -31.25 4.35 7.45
C ASN A 100 -30.93 5.83 7.70
N GLN A 101 -30.22 6.13 8.78
CA GLN A 101 -29.95 7.50 9.19
C GLN A 101 -28.75 8.12 8.46
N TYR A 102 -27.72 7.32 8.19
CA TYR A 102 -26.45 7.83 7.67
C TYR A 102 -26.05 7.22 6.33
N THR A 103 -26.05 5.89 6.23
CA THR A 103 -25.46 5.19 5.09
C THR A 103 -26.28 5.37 3.83
N PHE A 104 -27.55 4.97 3.83
CA PHE A 104 -28.39 5.04 2.64
C PHE A 104 -28.61 6.48 2.14
N PRO A 105 -28.86 7.49 3.00
CA PRO A 105 -28.91 8.87 2.53
C PRO A 105 -27.60 9.35 1.92
N GLU A 106 -26.45 8.92 2.43
CA GLU A 106 -25.16 9.28 1.88
C GLU A 106 -24.91 8.61 0.53
N GLU A 107 -25.15 7.31 0.42
CA GLU A 107 -24.97 6.56 -0.81
C GLU A 107 -25.90 7.05 -1.94
N MET A 108 -27.10 7.49 -1.62
CA MET A 108 -28.01 8.10 -2.62
C MET A 108 -27.46 9.37 -3.27
N ARG A 109 -26.55 10.11 -2.61
CA ARG A 109 -25.89 11.28 -3.18
C ARG A 109 -24.95 10.95 -4.34
N PHE A 110 -24.52 9.69 -4.45
CA PHE A 110 -23.66 9.20 -5.52
C PHE A 110 -24.38 9.09 -6.88
N GLY A 111 -25.68 9.39 -6.95
CA GLY A 111 -26.37 9.72 -8.19
C GLY A 111 -25.83 10.99 -8.87
N ASP A 112 -25.17 11.88 -8.11
CA ASP A 112 -24.43 13.02 -8.66
C ASP A 112 -22.97 12.60 -8.94
N ALA A 113 -22.61 12.52 -10.22
CA ALA A 113 -21.27 12.11 -10.65
C ALA A 113 -20.15 13.04 -10.13
N ALA A 114 -20.41 14.35 -10.01
CA ALA A 114 -19.42 15.28 -9.47
C ALA A 114 -19.19 15.05 -7.96
N TYR A 115 -20.25 14.71 -7.22
CA TYR A 115 -20.13 14.32 -5.81
C TYR A 115 -19.36 13.02 -5.66
N ALA A 116 -19.69 12.00 -6.46
CA ALA A 116 -19.01 10.71 -6.44
C ALA A 116 -17.50 10.85 -6.69
N HIS A 117 -17.14 11.68 -7.69
CA HIS A 117 -15.73 11.94 -8.01
C HIS A 117 -14.97 12.58 -6.85
N ARG A 118 -15.51 13.67 -6.27
CA ARG A 118 -14.88 14.32 -5.11
C ARG A 118 -14.75 13.39 -3.91
N SER A 119 -15.74 12.54 -3.66
CA SER A 119 -15.68 11.57 -2.55
C SER A 119 -14.61 10.51 -2.79
N ALA A 120 -14.43 10.05 -4.03
CA ALA A 120 -13.37 9.13 -4.39
C ALA A 120 -11.98 9.76 -4.21
N GLU A 121 -11.78 11.01 -4.65
CA GLU A 121 -10.54 11.76 -4.42
C GLU A 121 -10.24 11.86 -2.91
N THR A 122 -11.23 12.31 -2.11
CA THR A 122 -11.06 12.40 -0.65
C THR A 122 -10.69 11.06 -0.02
N TYR A 123 -11.33 9.96 -0.46
CA TYR A 123 -11.00 8.62 0.05
C TYR A 123 -9.56 8.25 -0.28
N LEU A 124 -9.10 8.47 -1.52
CA LEU A 124 -7.74 8.14 -1.95
C LEU A 124 -6.68 9.00 -1.24
N ASP A 125 -7.02 10.24 -0.88
CA ASP A 125 -6.13 11.11 -0.11
C ASP A 125 -5.98 10.67 1.37
N LEU A 126 -6.97 9.93 1.89
CA LEU A 126 -6.98 9.43 3.27
C LEU A 126 -6.36 8.03 3.40
N ALA A 127 -6.32 7.24 2.32
CA ALA A 127 -5.81 5.88 2.28
C ALA A 127 -4.30 5.83 2.02
#